data_876e82b31375711b4d2a9b9f2c89a621
#
_entry.id   876e82b31375711b4d2a9b9f2c89a621
#
_cell.length_a   1.000
_cell.length_b   1.000
_cell.length_c   1.000
_cell.angle_alpha   90.00
_cell.angle_beta   90.00
_cell.angle_gamma   90.00
#
_symmetry.space_group_name_H-M   'P 1'
#
loop_
_entity.id
_entity.type
_entity.pdbx_description
1 polymer ?
#
loop_
_entity_poly.entity_id
_entity_poly.type
_entity_poly.pdbx_seq_one_letter_code
_entity_poly.pdbx_strand_id
1 'polypeptide(L)'
;ELKVNFPVHNPAKWNTCKEEMNKLLPFLNGDYWNVEFRKETFDVQKAGLDKEYSVPFAQVSLLSGGLDSLIGALDFLKQAPKQRVLFVSHYDPQMHGPKGDQKDLIAEIQKIYSKQFADIPSLRVSLDRTNVSRETTFRSRSLLFLGIALIAAQATNTQSIIVPENGTVSLNFPLSPSRRSS
;
A
#
# COMPACT_ATOMS: atom_id res chain seq x y z
N GLU A 1 -9.14 -4.59 24.10
CA GLU A 1 -9.79 -3.61 23.23
C GLU A 1 -8.85 -2.45 22.99
N LEU A 2 -8.62 -2.13 21.71
CA LEU A 2 -7.80 -1.01 21.27
C LEU A 2 -8.69 0.20 21.02
N LYS A 3 -8.63 1.21 21.88
CA LYS A 3 -9.33 2.48 21.68
C LYS A 3 -8.40 3.45 20.94
N VAL A 4 -8.76 3.82 19.71
CA VAL A 4 -7.94 4.66 18.85
C VAL A 4 -8.75 5.87 18.38
N ASN A 5 -8.21 7.06 18.60
CA ASN A 5 -8.82 8.30 18.17
C ASN A 5 -7.96 8.96 17.09
N PHE A 6 -8.36 8.81 15.82
CA PHE A 6 -7.62 9.31 14.69
C PHE A 6 -7.85 10.82 14.48
N PRO A 7 -6.77 11.62 14.42
CA PRO A 7 -6.87 13.00 13.97
C PRO A 7 -7.09 13.04 12.46
N VAL A 8 -8.17 13.71 12.03
CA VAL A 8 -8.55 13.78 10.62
C VAL A 8 -9.05 15.18 10.26
N HIS A 9 -8.90 15.55 9.00
CA HIS A 9 -9.35 16.87 8.53
C HIS A 9 -10.87 17.05 8.64
N ASN A 10 -11.66 16.04 8.34
CA ASN A 10 -13.12 16.08 8.40
C ASN A 10 -13.69 14.89 9.19
N PRO A 11 -13.83 15.01 10.53
CA PRO A 11 -14.37 13.95 11.37
C PRO A 11 -15.78 13.51 10.98
N ALA A 12 -16.64 14.43 10.54
CA ALA A 12 -18.01 14.10 10.15
C ALA A 12 -18.03 13.13 8.96
N LYS A 13 -17.17 13.36 7.96
CA LYS A 13 -17.02 12.45 6.82
C LYS A 13 -16.49 11.07 7.25
N TRP A 14 -15.49 11.03 8.13
CA TRP A 14 -14.92 9.77 8.61
C TRP A 14 -15.87 8.98 9.52
N ASN A 15 -16.72 9.66 10.28
CA ASN A 15 -17.73 9.00 11.10
C ASN A 15 -18.77 8.24 10.29
N THR A 16 -18.96 8.54 9.00
CA THR A 16 -19.87 7.76 8.15
C THR A 16 -19.41 6.34 7.88
N CYS A 17 -18.09 6.07 8.01
CA CYS A 17 -17.50 4.72 7.83
C CYS A 17 -16.96 4.12 9.14
N LYS A 18 -17.30 4.70 10.29
CA LYS A 18 -16.80 4.24 11.60
C LYS A 18 -17.16 2.78 11.89
N GLU A 19 -18.40 2.41 11.61
CA GLU A 19 -18.88 1.04 11.86
C GLU A 19 -18.19 0.02 10.97
N GLU A 20 -17.99 0.35 9.70
CA GLU A 20 -17.27 -0.50 8.74
C GLU A 20 -15.82 -0.68 9.16
N MET A 21 -15.15 0.37 9.63
CA MET A 21 -13.79 0.27 10.14
C MET A 21 -13.71 -0.61 11.39
N ASN A 22 -14.65 -0.49 12.31
CA ASN A 22 -14.72 -1.33 13.51
C ASN A 22 -15.06 -2.80 13.21
N LYS A 23 -15.56 -3.12 12.02
CA LYS A 23 -15.71 -4.50 11.53
C LYS A 23 -14.48 -4.97 10.77
N LEU A 24 -13.91 -4.12 9.93
CA LEU A 24 -12.77 -4.44 9.07
C LEU A 24 -11.49 -4.72 9.87
N LEU A 25 -11.15 -3.84 10.82
CA LEU A 25 -9.89 -3.96 11.56
C LEU A 25 -9.81 -5.25 12.40
N PRO A 26 -10.84 -5.65 13.18
CA PRO A 26 -10.86 -6.97 13.84
C PRO A 26 -10.77 -8.14 12.87
N PHE A 27 -11.40 -8.03 11.70
CA PHE A 27 -11.31 -9.07 10.68
C PHE A 27 -9.88 -9.25 10.18
N LEU A 28 -9.14 -8.16 10.00
CA LEU A 28 -7.77 -8.19 9.47
C LEU A 28 -6.75 -8.69 10.49
N ASN A 29 -6.85 -8.30 11.75
CA ASN A 29 -5.81 -8.57 12.73
C ASN A 29 -6.23 -9.39 13.96
N GLY A 30 -7.53 -9.62 14.13
CA GLY A 30 -8.07 -10.38 15.26
C GLY A 30 -8.20 -9.60 16.58
N ASP A 31 -7.81 -8.33 16.61
CA ASP A 31 -7.93 -7.48 17.79
C ASP A 31 -9.29 -6.79 17.85
N TYR A 32 -9.74 -6.43 19.05
CA TYR A 32 -10.98 -5.65 19.21
C TYR A 32 -10.65 -4.16 19.12
N TRP A 33 -11.28 -3.49 18.16
CA TRP A 33 -11.07 -2.07 17.90
C TRP A 33 -12.28 -1.23 18.28
N ASN A 34 -12.00 -0.06 18.83
CA ASN A 34 -12.96 1.02 19.00
C ASN A 34 -12.36 2.29 18.40
N VAL A 35 -12.72 2.55 17.16
CA VAL A 35 -12.18 3.66 16.38
C VAL A 35 -13.06 4.88 16.57
N GLU A 36 -12.42 6.02 16.80
CA GLU A 36 -13.04 7.34 16.83
C GLU A 36 -12.26 8.32 15.98
N PHE A 37 -12.92 9.39 15.56
CA PHE A 37 -12.31 10.44 14.75
C PHE A 37 -12.44 11.78 15.43
N ARG A 38 -11.37 12.55 15.49
CA ARG A 38 -11.35 13.92 16.00
C ARG A 38 -10.77 14.87 14.97
N LYS A 39 -11.05 16.14 15.10
CA LYS A 39 -10.41 17.18 14.27
C LYS A 39 -8.90 17.17 14.54
N GLU A 40 -8.10 17.18 13.49
CA GLU A 40 -6.67 17.38 13.57
C GLU A 40 -6.35 18.78 14.12
N THR A 41 -5.26 18.86 14.87
CA THR A 41 -4.77 20.11 15.48
C THR A 41 -3.51 20.64 14.78
N PHE A 42 -3.02 19.94 13.77
CA PHE A 42 -1.85 20.30 12.99
C PHE A 42 -2.09 19.93 11.52
N ASP A 43 -1.57 20.73 10.62
CA ASP A 43 -1.55 20.38 9.22
C ASP A 43 -0.55 19.26 9.00
N VAL A 44 -1.05 18.10 8.60
CA VAL A 44 -0.19 17.07 8.02
C VAL A 44 0.36 17.68 6.73
N GLN A 45 1.68 17.88 6.67
CA GLN A 45 2.32 18.36 5.45
C GLN A 45 1.79 17.55 4.28
N LYS A 46 1.19 18.23 3.31
CA LYS A 46 0.78 17.61 2.07
C LYS A 46 2.01 16.93 1.50
N ALA A 47 2.02 15.62 1.47
CA ALA A 47 3.05 14.91 0.73
C ALA A 47 2.98 15.45 -0.70
N GLY A 48 3.96 16.28 -1.06
CA GLY A 48 3.96 16.96 -2.34
C GLY A 48 4.11 15.93 -3.44
N LEU A 49 3.01 15.51 -4.01
CA LEU A 49 2.99 15.03 -5.38
C LEU A 49 3.05 16.28 -6.27
N ASP A 50 4.16 17.03 -6.15
CA ASP A 50 4.39 18.29 -6.89
C ASP A 50 4.64 18.05 -8.38
N LYS A 51 4.56 16.80 -8.84
CA LYS A 51 4.64 16.46 -10.26
C LYS A 51 3.25 16.28 -10.83
N GLU A 52 2.77 17.28 -11.54
CA GLU A 52 1.69 17.08 -12.49
C GLU A 52 2.17 16.10 -13.58
N TYR A 53 1.55 14.93 -13.60
CA TYR A 53 1.79 13.99 -14.68
C TYR A 53 0.94 14.41 -15.87
N SER A 54 1.58 14.95 -16.90
CA SER A 54 0.92 15.40 -18.15
C SER A 54 0.23 14.28 -18.94
N VAL A 55 0.57 13.03 -18.67
CA VAL A 55 -0.02 11.85 -19.33
C VAL A 55 -0.64 10.95 -18.28
N PRO A 56 -1.92 10.57 -18.42
CA PRO A 56 -2.60 9.72 -17.46
C PRO A 56 -1.98 8.33 -17.40
N PHE A 57 -2.12 7.69 -16.23
CA PHE A 57 -1.78 6.29 -16.04
C PHE A 57 -3.00 5.42 -16.33
N ALA A 58 -2.77 4.28 -16.98
CA ALA A 58 -3.81 3.29 -17.21
C ALA A 58 -4.17 2.56 -15.91
N GLN A 59 -3.17 2.36 -15.05
CA GLN A 59 -3.34 1.70 -13.75
C GLN A 59 -2.25 2.08 -12.76
N VAL A 60 -2.56 1.92 -11.49
CA VAL A 60 -1.60 1.83 -10.38
C VAL A 60 -1.37 0.36 -10.09
N SER A 61 -0.13 -0.08 -9.96
CA SER A 61 0.20 -1.48 -9.67
C SER A 61 1.15 -1.58 -8.48
N LEU A 62 0.86 -2.46 -7.54
CA LEU A 62 1.76 -2.75 -6.44
C LEU A 62 3.00 -3.50 -6.95
N LEU A 63 4.19 -3.04 -6.55
CA LEU A 63 5.47 -3.64 -6.88
C LEU A 63 6.24 -3.92 -5.59
N SER A 64 6.09 -5.13 -5.05
CA SER A 64 6.71 -5.52 -3.78
C SER A 64 8.20 -5.86 -3.89
N GLY A 65 8.68 -6.18 -5.08
CA GLY A 65 10.01 -6.78 -5.34
C GLY A 65 9.99 -8.31 -5.36
N GLY A 66 8.85 -8.94 -5.06
CA GLY A 66 8.66 -10.39 -5.20
C GLY A 66 8.30 -10.81 -6.63
N LEU A 67 8.38 -12.12 -6.89
CA LEU A 67 8.20 -12.70 -8.23
C LEU A 67 6.81 -12.40 -8.82
N ASP A 68 5.75 -12.51 -8.05
CA ASP A 68 4.38 -12.28 -8.54
C ASP A 68 4.18 -10.84 -9.02
N SER A 69 4.69 -9.87 -8.24
CA SER A 69 4.63 -8.47 -8.61
C SER A 69 5.50 -8.13 -9.85
N LEU A 70 6.63 -8.83 -10.00
CA LEU A 70 7.47 -8.71 -11.20
C LEU A 70 6.77 -9.26 -12.43
N ILE A 71 6.20 -10.46 -12.36
CA ILE A 71 5.47 -11.07 -13.46
C ILE A 71 4.32 -10.17 -13.90
N GLY A 72 3.48 -9.72 -12.95
CA GLY A 72 2.37 -8.81 -13.25
C GLY A 72 2.82 -7.49 -13.90
N ALA A 73 3.95 -6.93 -13.46
CA ALA A 73 4.55 -5.74 -14.06
C ALA A 73 5.01 -5.98 -15.49
N LEU A 74 5.76 -7.05 -15.74
CA LEU A 74 6.28 -7.38 -17.08
C LEU A 74 5.17 -7.72 -18.06
N ASP A 75 4.16 -8.46 -17.63
CA ASP A 75 3.01 -8.80 -18.46
C ASP A 75 2.27 -7.54 -18.91
N PHE A 76 1.99 -6.62 -17.99
CA PHE A 76 1.37 -5.35 -18.37
C PHE A 76 2.22 -4.55 -19.37
N LEU A 77 3.50 -4.35 -19.05
CA LEU A 77 4.40 -3.55 -19.88
C LEU A 77 4.56 -4.13 -21.30
N LYS A 78 4.54 -5.46 -21.42
CA LYS A 78 4.63 -6.16 -22.70
C LYS A 78 3.32 -6.10 -23.50
N GLN A 79 2.18 -6.27 -22.82
CA GLN A 79 0.87 -6.33 -23.49
C GLN A 79 0.33 -4.96 -23.84
N ALA A 80 0.69 -3.93 -23.09
CA ALA A 80 0.19 -2.58 -23.25
C ALA A 80 1.31 -1.54 -23.53
N PRO A 81 2.09 -1.65 -24.62
CA PRO A 81 3.31 -0.85 -24.84
C PRO A 81 3.06 0.65 -25.03
N LYS A 82 1.81 1.06 -25.24
CA LYS A 82 1.41 2.47 -25.36
C LYS A 82 0.82 3.06 -24.10
N GLN A 83 0.62 2.22 -23.06
CA GLN A 83 0.00 2.64 -21.81
C GLN A 83 1.07 2.81 -20.73
N ARG A 84 0.83 3.76 -19.84
CA ARG A 84 1.69 4.00 -18.68
C ARG A 84 1.11 3.36 -17.44
N VAL A 85 1.96 2.78 -16.65
CA VAL A 85 1.65 2.24 -15.32
C VAL A 85 2.39 3.02 -14.25
N LEU A 86 1.74 3.25 -13.12
CA LEU A 86 2.37 3.81 -11.94
C LEU A 86 2.63 2.68 -10.95
N PHE A 87 3.88 2.36 -10.70
CA PHE A 87 4.25 1.37 -9.70
C PHE A 87 4.37 2.00 -8.31
N VAL A 88 3.81 1.32 -7.33
CA VAL A 88 3.85 1.74 -5.93
C VAL A 88 4.52 0.64 -5.12
N SER A 89 5.55 1.02 -4.38
CA SER A 89 6.35 0.13 -3.56
C SER A 89 6.36 0.60 -2.11
N HIS A 90 6.46 -0.34 -1.19
CA HIS A 90 6.68 -0.09 0.22
C HIS A 90 7.77 -1.03 0.74
N TYR A 91 8.61 -0.53 1.62
CA TYR A 91 9.55 -1.36 2.37
C TYR A 91 9.69 -0.87 3.81
N ASP A 92 9.90 -1.79 4.72
CA ASP A 92 10.30 -1.48 6.09
C ASP A 92 11.84 -1.37 6.12
N PRO A 93 12.41 -0.23 6.52
CA PRO A 93 13.86 -0.06 6.60
C PRO A 93 14.55 -1.01 7.58
N GLN A 94 13.78 -1.65 8.47
CA GLN A 94 14.30 -2.65 9.42
C GLN A 94 14.33 -4.06 8.84
N MET A 95 13.76 -4.29 7.67
CA MET A 95 13.83 -5.56 6.94
C MET A 95 15.00 -5.51 5.97
N HIS A 96 15.94 -6.44 6.14
CA HIS A 96 17.02 -6.64 5.16
C HIS A 96 16.45 -7.33 3.91
N GLY A 97 16.87 -6.92 2.74
CA GLY A 97 16.54 -7.53 1.44
C GLY A 97 15.57 -6.69 0.60
N PRO A 98 14.29 -6.55 0.95
CA PRO A 98 13.28 -5.97 0.04
C PRO A 98 13.64 -4.62 -0.58
N LYS A 99 14.35 -3.77 0.16
CA LYS A 99 14.77 -2.46 -0.36
C LYS A 99 15.80 -2.56 -1.49
N GLY A 100 16.76 -3.46 -1.35
CA GLY A 100 17.79 -3.72 -2.38
C GLY A 100 17.14 -4.33 -3.61
N ASP A 101 16.38 -5.40 -3.41
CA ASP A 101 15.68 -6.12 -4.47
C ASP A 101 14.73 -5.21 -5.26
N GLN A 102 13.95 -4.38 -4.59
CA GLN A 102 13.07 -3.39 -5.24
C GLN A 102 13.86 -2.39 -6.08
N LYS A 103 14.96 -1.84 -5.53
CA LYS A 103 15.78 -0.86 -6.21
C LYS A 103 16.40 -1.41 -7.49
N ASP A 104 16.96 -2.60 -7.42
CA ASP A 104 17.63 -3.23 -8.57
C ASP A 104 16.60 -3.60 -9.64
N LEU A 105 15.47 -4.16 -9.23
CA LEU A 105 14.37 -4.51 -10.10
C LEU A 105 13.78 -3.29 -10.82
N ILE A 106 13.52 -2.21 -10.11
CA ILE A 106 13.01 -0.95 -10.66
C ILE A 106 14.00 -0.41 -11.69
N ALA A 107 15.30 -0.42 -11.38
CA ALA A 107 16.33 0.07 -12.30
C ALA A 107 16.38 -0.73 -13.62
N GLU A 108 16.24 -2.05 -13.54
CA GLU A 108 16.23 -2.90 -14.73
C GLU A 108 14.95 -2.72 -15.57
N ILE A 109 13.79 -2.69 -14.94
CA ILE A 109 12.52 -2.41 -15.62
C ILE A 109 12.56 -1.04 -16.31
N GLN A 110 13.07 -0.03 -15.61
CA GLN A 110 13.13 1.34 -16.13
C GLN A 110 14.06 1.47 -17.36
N LYS A 111 15.15 0.72 -17.43
CA LYS A 111 16.02 0.68 -18.62
C LYS A 111 15.27 0.17 -19.84
N ILE A 112 14.48 -0.89 -19.67
CA ILE A 112 13.81 -1.57 -20.77
C ILE A 112 12.53 -0.83 -21.19
N TYR A 113 11.78 -0.31 -20.22
CA TYR A 113 10.45 0.27 -20.41
C TYR A 113 10.36 1.75 -20.01
N SER A 114 11.40 2.53 -20.26
CA SER A 114 11.53 3.93 -19.80
C SER A 114 10.37 4.85 -20.17
N LYS A 115 9.69 4.59 -21.30
CA LYS A 115 8.54 5.39 -21.76
C LYS A 115 7.23 5.07 -21.05
N GLN A 116 7.11 3.88 -20.46
CA GLN A 116 5.89 3.38 -19.82
C GLN A 116 5.99 3.42 -18.30
N PHE A 117 7.19 3.31 -17.80
CA PHE A 117 7.45 3.18 -16.36
C PHE A 117 7.39 4.55 -15.68
N ALA A 118 6.63 4.60 -14.60
CA ALA A 118 6.70 5.70 -13.65
C ALA A 118 6.71 5.11 -12.23
N ASP A 119 7.58 5.62 -11.38
CA ASP A 119 7.73 5.18 -10.02
C ASP A 119 7.39 6.30 -9.04
N ILE A 120 6.68 5.98 -7.98
CA ILE A 120 6.55 6.84 -6.82
C ILE A 120 7.58 6.36 -5.79
N PRO A 121 8.37 7.29 -5.22
CA PRO A 121 9.32 6.92 -4.17
C PRO A 121 8.64 6.12 -3.06
N SER A 122 9.25 5.01 -2.67
CA SER A 122 8.71 4.14 -1.63
C SER A 122 8.47 4.91 -0.34
N LEU A 123 7.28 4.76 0.22
CA LEU A 123 6.94 5.32 1.52
C LEU A 123 7.73 4.58 2.60
N ARG A 124 8.49 5.32 3.41
CA ARG A 124 9.20 4.75 4.55
C ARG A 124 8.34 4.86 5.79
N VAL A 125 8.02 3.73 6.38
CA VAL A 125 7.40 3.68 7.70
C VAL A 125 8.42 3.08 8.66
N SER A 126 8.89 3.89 9.61
CA SER A 126 9.66 3.39 10.74
C SER A 126 8.79 3.42 11.99
N LEU A 127 8.72 2.31 12.69
CA LEU A 127 8.13 2.24 14.00
C LEU A 127 9.23 2.43 15.03
N ASP A 128 9.07 3.41 15.92
CA ASP A 128 9.92 3.53 17.08
C ASP A 128 9.62 2.36 18.04
N ARG A 129 10.62 1.50 18.24
CA ARG A 129 10.47 0.26 19.00
C ARG A 129 11.14 0.30 20.37
N THR A 130 11.39 1.46 20.89
CA THR A 130 12.28 1.61 22.06
C THR A 130 11.78 0.98 23.33
N ASN A 131 10.54 0.51 23.46
CA ASN A 131 10.08 -0.09 24.73
C ASN A 131 8.92 -1.09 24.60
N VAL A 132 8.73 -1.71 23.43
CA VAL A 132 7.63 -2.64 23.21
C VAL A 132 8.16 -4.01 22.79
N SER A 133 7.59 -5.08 23.35
CA SER A 133 7.86 -6.44 22.87
C SER A 133 7.54 -6.53 21.38
N ARG A 134 8.47 -7.09 20.61
CA ARG A 134 8.31 -7.21 19.15
C ARG A 134 7.19 -8.19 18.85
N GLU A 135 6.16 -7.74 18.20
CA GLU A 135 5.29 -8.64 17.48
C GLU A 135 6.03 -9.16 16.24
N THR A 136 6.05 -10.48 16.06
CA THR A 136 6.73 -11.14 14.94
C THR A 136 5.81 -11.29 13.71
N THR A 137 4.52 -11.00 13.85
CA THR A 137 3.54 -11.11 12.77
C THR A 137 3.35 -9.77 12.08
N PHE A 138 3.29 -9.80 10.75
CA PHE A 138 3.00 -8.62 9.92
C PHE A 138 1.51 -8.54 9.59
N ARG A 139 0.66 -8.70 10.61
CA ARG A 139 -0.79 -8.62 10.44
C ARG A 139 -1.19 -7.26 9.85
N SER A 140 -2.16 -7.28 8.95
CA SER A 140 -2.69 -6.07 8.29
C SER A 140 -1.71 -5.30 7.39
N ARG A 141 -0.55 -5.87 7.06
CA ARG A 141 0.41 -5.24 6.16
C ARG A 141 -0.18 -4.96 4.79
N SER A 142 -1.05 -5.85 4.30
CA SER A 142 -1.76 -5.68 3.03
C SER A 142 -2.63 -4.41 3.01
N LEU A 143 -3.26 -4.05 4.14
CA LEU A 143 -4.05 -2.82 4.26
C LEU A 143 -3.19 -1.56 4.04
N LEU A 144 -1.96 -1.56 4.55
CA LEU A 144 -1.01 -0.46 4.33
C LEU A 144 -0.69 -0.32 2.83
N PHE A 145 -0.39 -1.42 2.15
CA PHE A 145 -0.06 -1.40 0.73
C PHE A 145 -1.24 -0.94 -0.14
N LEU A 146 -2.43 -1.44 0.14
CA LEU A 146 -3.65 -1.01 -0.54
C LEU A 146 -3.96 0.46 -0.26
N GLY A 147 -3.76 0.92 0.96
CA GLY A 147 -3.92 2.33 1.33
C GLY A 147 -2.99 3.25 0.55
N ILE A 148 -1.71 2.88 0.42
CA ILE A 148 -0.73 3.64 -0.38
C ILE A 148 -1.14 3.66 -1.86
N ALA A 149 -1.57 2.52 -2.40
CA ALA A 149 -2.02 2.43 -3.80
C ALA A 149 -3.27 3.29 -4.06
N LEU A 150 -4.22 3.33 -3.12
CA LEU A 150 -5.41 4.18 -3.19
C LEU A 150 -5.05 5.67 -3.18
N ILE A 151 -4.12 6.09 -2.31
CA ILE A 151 -3.64 7.47 -2.28
C ILE A 151 -2.98 7.83 -3.61
N ALA A 152 -2.12 6.96 -4.16
CA ALA A 152 -1.47 7.16 -5.44
C ALA A 152 -2.47 7.23 -6.60
N ALA A 153 -3.47 6.35 -6.62
CA ALA A 153 -4.54 6.34 -7.62
C ALA A 153 -5.39 7.61 -7.57
N GLN A 154 -5.77 8.05 -6.36
CA GLN A 154 -6.50 9.30 -6.17
C GLN A 154 -5.70 10.51 -6.61
N ALA A 155 -4.42 10.58 -6.26
CA ALA A 155 -3.54 11.70 -6.60
C ALA A 155 -3.26 11.82 -8.10
N THR A 156 -3.33 10.72 -8.83
CA THR A 156 -3.11 10.66 -10.30
C THR A 156 -4.40 10.51 -11.10
N ASN A 157 -5.56 10.56 -10.45
CA ASN A 157 -6.88 10.34 -11.05
C ASN A 157 -6.95 9.02 -11.85
N THR A 158 -6.32 7.98 -11.33
CA THR A 158 -6.28 6.65 -11.95
C THR A 158 -7.37 5.76 -11.36
N GLN A 159 -8.19 5.14 -12.21
CA GLN A 159 -9.37 4.37 -11.78
C GLN A 159 -9.09 2.89 -11.50
N SER A 160 -7.92 2.40 -11.86
CA SER A 160 -7.57 0.98 -11.74
C SER A 160 -6.39 0.77 -10.80
N ILE A 161 -6.55 -0.15 -9.87
CA ILE A 161 -5.46 -0.60 -8.97
C ILE A 161 -5.28 -2.11 -9.19
N ILE A 162 -4.06 -2.52 -9.47
CA ILE A 162 -3.67 -3.92 -9.64
C ILE A 162 -2.84 -4.38 -8.45
N VAL A 163 -3.28 -5.48 -7.88
CA VAL A 163 -2.57 -6.18 -6.81
C VAL A 163 -2.14 -7.54 -7.38
N PRO A 164 -0.90 -7.66 -7.84
CA PRO A 164 -0.41 -8.93 -8.38
C PRO A 164 -0.25 -9.94 -7.24
N GLU A 165 -1.09 -10.95 -7.23
CA GLU A 165 -1.09 -12.01 -6.23
C GLU A 165 -1.13 -13.37 -6.90
N ASN A 166 -0.42 -14.31 -6.31
CA ASN A 166 -0.48 -15.71 -6.71
C ASN A 166 -1.87 -16.29 -6.39
N GLY A 167 -2.54 -16.89 -7.36
CA GLY A 167 -3.88 -17.45 -7.20
C GLY A 167 -3.98 -18.49 -6.09
N THR A 168 -2.91 -19.26 -5.86
CA THR A 168 -2.86 -20.24 -4.77
C THR A 168 -2.84 -19.57 -3.40
N VAL A 169 -2.13 -18.44 -3.26
CA VAL A 169 -2.08 -17.67 -2.01
C VAL A 169 -3.41 -16.97 -1.76
N SER A 170 -4.02 -16.38 -2.79
CA SER A 170 -5.31 -15.70 -2.67
C SER A 170 -6.48 -16.64 -2.37
N LEU A 171 -6.38 -17.92 -2.75
CA LEU A 171 -7.38 -18.94 -2.44
C LEU A 171 -7.11 -19.65 -1.10
N ASN A 172 -6.04 -19.34 -0.41
CA ASN A 172 -5.66 -20.00 0.83
C ASN A 172 -6.54 -19.52 1.99
N PHE A 173 -7.49 -20.35 2.38
CA PHE A 173 -8.36 -20.04 3.51
C PHE A 173 -7.55 -19.99 4.81
N PRO A 174 -7.67 -18.92 5.58
CA PRO A 174 -6.95 -18.79 6.84
C PRO A 174 -7.44 -19.84 7.84
N LEU A 175 -6.53 -20.69 8.31
CA LEU A 175 -6.80 -21.70 9.33
C LEU A 175 -6.91 -21.10 10.75
N SER A 176 -6.53 -19.84 10.91
CA SER A 176 -6.64 -19.13 12.18
C SER A 176 -6.86 -17.63 11.94
N PRO A 177 -7.45 -16.90 12.93
CA PRO A 177 -7.63 -15.44 12.83
C PRO A 177 -6.34 -14.67 12.54
N SER A 178 -5.20 -15.17 13.01
CA SER A 178 -3.89 -14.54 12.80
C SER A 178 -3.34 -14.64 11.37
N ARG A 179 -3.96 -15.45 10.50
CA ARG A 179 -3.52 -15.64 9.11
C ARG A 179 -4.41 -14.94 8.08
N ARG A 180 -5.39 -14.15 8.53
CA ARG A 180 -6.35 -13.49 7.63
C ARG A 180 -5.77 -12.34 6.81
N SER A 181 -4.54 -11.92 7.10
CA SER A 181 -3.93 -10.75 6.48
C SER A 181 -2.45 -10.95 6.11
N SER A 182 -2.04 -12.17 5.92
CA SER A 182 -0.67 -12.48 5.46
C SER A 182 -0.52 -12.30 3.97
#